data_2f3da0bca98a573c492a113951bf1b64
#
_entry.id   2f3da0bca98a573c492a113951bf1b64
#
_cell.length_a   1.000
_cell.length_b   1.000
_cell.length_c   1.000
_cell.angle_alpha   90.00
_cell.angle_beta   90.00
_cell.angle_gamma   90.00
#
_symmetry.space_group_name_H-M   'P 1'
#
loop_
_entity.id
_entity.type
_entity.pdbx_description
1 polymer ?
#
loop_
_entity_poly.entity_id
_entity_poly.type
_entity_poly.pdbx_seq_one_letter_code
_entity_poly.pdbx_strand_id
1 'polypeptide(L)'
;MYKKGRLVEAAVRYSYAAKRVPISQDCQHQPVFLQLRVHLLLNLSRCKRKQQEHEEAARLASEALTLAPSCPEAFHARAKAYHAAGRLEAALRDLTEAVRVAPQNRELHKILLSLKLEMKEKAKLGFEVKDSRDSSSGICSSGEGSTMDEDQEGSN
;
A
#
# COMPACT_ATOMS: atom_id res chain seq x y z
N MET A 1 26.03 1.74 -3.32
CA MET A 1 25.34 0.82 -4.26
C MET A 1 25.42 -0.61 -3.75
N TYR A 2 24.32 -1.13 -3.24
CA TYR A 2 24.25 -2.57 -2.94
C TYR A 2 24.16 -3.31 -4.28
N LYS A 3 25.19 -4.07 -4.61
CA LYS A 3 25.20 -4.91 -5.81
C LYS A 3 23.98 -5.87 -5.73
N LYS A 4 23.21 -5.99 -6.80
CA LYS A 4 21.98 -6.84 -6.86
C LYS A 4 22.20 -8.24 -6.29
N GLY A 5 23.37 -8.85 -6.52
CA GLY A 5 23.73 -10.18 -5.98
C GLY A 5 23.73 -10.26 -4.45
N ARG A 6 24.20 -9.24 -3.76
CA ARG A 6 24.19 -9.21 -2.29
C ARG A 6 22.79 -9.11 -1.68
N LEU A 7 21.86 -8.46 -2.39
CA LEU A 7 20.45 -8.38 -1.92
C LEU A 7 19.75 -9.72 -2.03
N VAL A 8 19.99 -10.47 -3.11
CA VAL A 8 19.43 -11.81 -3.27
C VAL A 8 19.97 -12.75 -2.19
N GLU A 9 21.27 -12.75 -1.99
CA GLU A 9 21.92 -13.57 -0.95
C GLU A 9 21.41 -13.21 0.45
N ALA A 10 21.30 -11.92 0.77
CA ALA A 10 20.73 -11.46 2.03
C ALA A 10 19.27 -11.91 2.20
N ALA A 11 18.45 -11.82 1.15
CA ALA A 11 17.07 -12.27 1.18
C ALA A 11 16.97 -13.78 1.46
N VAL A 12 17.82 -14.59 0.83
CA VAL A 12 17.88 -16.04 1.07
C VAL A 12 18.24 -16.32 2.53
N ARG A 13 19.27 -15.66 3.06
CA ARG A 13 19.70 -15.84 4.46
C ARG A 13 18.60 -15.44 5.46
N TYR A 14 17.94 -14.31 5.25
CA TYR A 14 16.83 -13.89 6.12
C TYR A 14 15.62 -14.83 6.03
N SER A 15 15.27 -15.30 4.84
CA SER A 15 14.20 -16.28 4.63
C SER A 15 14.49 -17.60 5.35
N TYR A 16 15.70 -18.09 5.21
CA TYR A 16 16.15 -19.31 5.90
C TYR A 16 16.11 -19.17 7.43
N ALA A 17 16.64 -18.05 7.95
CA ALA A 17 16.63 -17.77 9.37
C ALA A 17 15.21 -17.62 9.92
N ALA A 18 14.33 -16.90 9.22
CA ALA A 18 12.94 -16.71 9.65
C ALA A 18 12.14 -18.01 9.75
N LYS A 19 12.40 -18.97 8.86
CA LYS A 19 11.77 -20.30 8.89
C LYS A 19 12.26 -21.18 10.03
N ARG A 20 13.48 -20.92 10.53
CA ARG A 20 14.11 -21.72 11.58
C ARG A 20 13.87 -21.22 12.99
N VAL A 21 13.39 -19.99 13.15
CA VAL A 21 13.01 -19.50 14.48
C VAL A 21 11.79 -20.28 14.97
N PRO A 22 11.91 -21.06 16.07
CA PRO A 22 10.80 -21.85 16.57
C PRO A 22 9.70 -20.95 17.13
N ILE A 23 8.45 -21.28 16.78
CA ILE A 23 7.24 -20.68 17.37
C ILE A 23 6.53 -21.78 18.15
N SER A 24 7.20 -22.39 19.09
CA SER A 24 6.54 -23.34 19.98
C SER A 24 5.93 -22.59 21.17
N GLN A 25 4.71 -22.96 21.50
CA GLN A 25 3.94 -22.31 22.58
C GLN A 25 4.53 -22.55 23.99
N ASP A 26 5.46 -23.47 24.12
CA ASP A 26 6.00 -23.93 25.41
C ASP A 26 7.36 -23.34 25.81
N CYS A 27 7.93 -22.40 25.06
CA CYS A 27 9.24 -21.85 25.37
C CYS A 27 9.15 -20.59 26.24
N GLN A 28 9.85 -20.60 27.37
CA GLN A 28 10.05 -19.42 28.25
C GLN A 28 10.67 -18.21 27.52
N HIS A 29 11.26 -18.41 26.33
CA HIS A 29 11.88 -17.39 25.50
C HIS A 29 11.01 -16.97 24.30
N GLN A 30 9.75 -17.31 24.28
CA GLN A 30 8.81 -17.01 23.18
C GLN A 30 8.80 -15.53 22.74
N PRO A 31 8.78 -14.52 23.65
CA PRO A 31 8.76 -13.13 23.22
C PRO A 31 10.04 -12.73 22.46
N VAL A 32 11.21 -13.26 22.86
CA VAL A 32 12.48 -13.00 22.18
C VAL A 32 12.50 -13.61 20.78
N PHE A 33 12.02 -14.83 20.63
CA PHE A 33 11.94 -15.50 19.33
C PHE A 33 10.93 -14.81 18.39
N LEU A 34 9.81 -14.35 18.92
CA LEU A 34 8.85 -13.57 18.14
C LEU A 34 9.44 -12.25 17.64
N GLN A 35 10.12 -11.51 18.51
CA GLN A 35 10.81 -10.28 18.12
C GLN A 35 11.89 -10.56 17.07
N LEU A 36 12.69 -11.58 17.25
CA LEU A 36 13.69 -11.98 16.27
C LEU A 36 13.06 -12.30 14.92
N ARG A 37 11.96 -13.06 14.90
CA ARG A 37 11.25 -13.40 13.67
C ARG A 37 10.67 -12.15 12.99
N VAL A 38 10.07 -11.24 13.75
CA VAL A 38 9.60 -9.95 13.23
C VAL A 38 10.73 -9.17 12.56
N HIS A 39 11.89 -9.03 13.21
CA HIS A 39 13.04 -8.36 12.62
C HIS A 39 13.55 -9.03 11.34
N LEU A 40 13.58 -10.35 11.31
CA LEU A 40 14.00 -11.11 10.11
C LEU A 40 13.02 -10.88 8.95
N LEU A 41 11.71 -10.91 9.22
CA LEU A 41 10.67 -10.63 8.22
C LEU A 41 10.76 -9.20 7.69
N LEU A 42 11.00 -8.21 8.55
CA LEU A 42 11.17 -6.82 8.14
C LEU A 42 12.43 -6.60 7.30
N ASN A 43 13.53 -7.25 7.64
CA ASN A 43 14.74 -7.20 6.84
C ASN A 43 14.55 -7.87 5.47
N LEU A 44 13.85 -9.00 5.44
CA LEU A 44 13.49 -9.69 4.20
C LEU A 44 12.57 -8.81 3.33
N SER A 45 11.54 -8.20 3.92
CA SER A 45 10.65 -7.25 3.25
C SER A 45 11.45 -6.09 2.61
N ARG A 46 12.42 -5.55 3.34
CA ARG A 46 13.31 -4.49 2.82
C ARG A 46 14.13 -4.96 1.61
N CYS A 47 14.67 -6.18 1.67
CA CYS A 47 15.40 -6.78 0.54
C CYS A 47 14.49 -6.97 -0.67
N LYS A 48 13.30 -7.52 -0.48
CA LYS A 48 12.30 -7.74 -1.53
C LYS A 48 11.86 -6.41 -2.18
N ARG A 49 11.59 -5.39 -1.39
CA ARG A 49 11.26 -4.06 -1.92
C ARG A 49 12.39 -3.49 -2.79
N LYS A 50 13.65 -3.64 -2.39
CA LYS A 50 14.80 -3.22 -3.20
C LYS A 50 14.98 -4.06 -4.48
N GLN A 51 14.47 -5.28 -4.51
CA GLN A 51 14.41 -6.14 -5.69
C GLN A 51 13.23 -5.80 -6.62
N GLN A 52 12.44 -4.78 -6.28
CA GLN A 52 11.21 -4.38 -6.98
C GLN A 52 10.04 -5.38 -6.80
N GLU A 53 10.16 -6.33 -5.89
CA GLU A 53 9.11 -7.27 -5.52
C GLU A 53 8.21 -6.66 -4.42
N HIS A 54 7.43 -5.65 -4.79
CA HIS A 54 6.69 -4.80 -3.84
C HIS A 54 5.56 -5.53 -3.13
N GLU A 55 4.83 -6.39 -3.84
CA GLU A 55 3.72 -7.17 -3.27
C GLU A 55 4.25 -8.20 -2.26
N GLU A 56 5.34 -8.88 -2.59
CA GLU A 56 5.98 -9.81 -1.66
C GLU A 56 6.54 -9.08 -0.42
N ALA A 57 7.10 -7.90 -0.61
CA ALA A 57 7.55 -7.07 0.50
C ALA A 57 6.40 -6.67 1.43
N ALA A 58 5.24 -6.31 0.88
CA ALA A 58 4.04 -5.98 1.64
C ALA A 58 3.48 -7.21 2.39
N ARG A 59 3.49 -8.38 1.75
CA ARG A 59 3.06 -9.65 2.35
C ARG A 59 3.91 -10.00 3.57
N LEU A 60 5.24 -9.89 3.46
CA LEU A 60 6.18 -10.15 4.56
C LEU A 60 5.99 -9.19 5.74
N ALA A 61 5.75 -7.92 5.45
CA ALA A 61 5.44 -6.93 6.49
C ALA A 61 4.08 -7.22 7.15
N SER A 62 3.10 -7.72 6.41
CA SER A 62 1.81 -8.17 6.96
C SER A 62 1.98 -9.40 7.86
N GLU A 63 2.84 -10.35 7.47
CA GLU A 63 3.19 -11.49 8.34
C GLU A 63 3.85 -11.02 9.64
N ALA A 64 4.73 -10.01 9.58
CA ALA A 64 5.30 -9.40 10.79
C ALA A 64 4.23 -8.76 11.68
N LEU A 65 3.20 -8.12 11.10
CA LEU A 65 2.07 -7.54 11.84
C LEU A 65 1.16 -8.59 12.49
N THR A 66 1.03 -9.78 11.91
CA THR A 66 0.29 -10.87 12.58
C THR A 66 1.01 -11.35 13.83
N LEU A 67 2.33 -11.30 13.85
CA LEU A 67 3.14 -11.67 15.02
C LEU A 67 3.23 -10.52 16.05
N ALA A 68 3.27 -9.28 15.58
CA ALA A 68 3.37 -8.07 16.39
C ALA A 68 2.43 -6.99 15.88
N PRO A 69 1.13 -7.01 16.26
CA PRO A 69 0.11 -6.09 15.74
C PRO A 69 0.35 -4.61 16.04
N SER A 70 1.15 -4.30 17.06
CA SER A 70 1.48 -2.93 17.47
C SER A 70 2.92 -2.55 17.12
N CYS A 71 3.50 -3.13 16.07
CA CYS A 71 4.86 -2.84 15.64
C CYS A 71 4.87 -1.68 14.62
N PRO A 72 5.32 -0.46 15.00
CA PRO A 72 5.33 0.68 14.09
C PRO A 72 6.29 0.49 12.91
N GLU A 73 7.38 -0.25 13.11
CA GLU A 73 8.34 -0.56 12.05
C GLU A 73 7.72 -1.47 10.97
N ALA A 74 6.81 -2.36 11.36
CA ALA A 74 6.12 -3.25 10.42
C ALA A 74 5.09 -2.48 9.59
N PHE A 75 4.31 -1.58 10.19
CA PHE A 75 3.44 -0.65 9.45
C PHE A 75 4.25 0.21 8.47
N HIS A 76 5.36 0.77 8.94
CA HIS A 76 6.24 1.58 8.10
C HIS A 76 6.87 0.78 6.94
N ALA A 77 7.29 -0.46 7.18
CA ALA A 77 7.83 -1.33 6.13
C ALA A 77 6.77 -1.64 5.07
N ARG A 78 5.52 -1.94 5.48
CA ARG A 78 4.40 -2.20 4.58
C ARG A 78 4.00 -0.94 3.80
N ALA A 79 3.93 0.19 4.47
CA ALA A 79 3.68 1.48 3.82
C ALA A 79 4.71 1.80 2.74
N LYS A 80 5.99 1.55 3.00
CA LYS A 80 7.05 1.71 1.98
C LYS A 80 6.89 0.78 0.79
N ALA A 81 6.44 -0.45 1.02
CA ALA A 81 6.15 -1.40 -0.05
C ALA A 81 4.96 -0.93 -0.89
N TYR A 82 3.87 -0.50 -0.25
CA TYR A 82 2.70 0.05 -0.94
C TYR A 82 3.00 1.34 -1.71
N HIS A 83 3.78 2.24 -1.13
CA HIS A 83 4.22 3.46 -1.82
C HIS A 83 5.03 3.13 -3.09
N ALA A 84 5.98 2.20 -2.99
CA ALA A 84 6.76 1.74 -4.13
C ALA A 84 5.91 1.03 -5.20
N ALA A 85 4.81 0.41 -4.81
CA ALA A 85 3.81 -0.19 -5.72
C ALA A 85 2.81 0.84 -6.29
N GLY A 86 2.92 2.12 -5.92
CA GLY A 86 1.98 3.17 -6.35
C GLY A 86 0.64 3.20 -5.59
N ARG A 87 0.48 2.36 -4.55
CA ARG A 87 -0.75 2.27 -3.74
C ARG A 87 -0.72 3.27 -2.59
N LEU A 88 -0.87 4.55 -2.92
CA LEU A 88 -0.65 5.66 -1.98
C LEU A 88 -1.64 5.68 -0.81
N GLU A 89 -2.92 5.37 -1.05
CA GLU A 89 -3.94 5.32 -0.01
C GLU A 89 -3.66 4.22 1.03
N ALA A 90 -3.20 3.05 0.57
CA ALA A 90 -2.81 1.97 1.46
C ALA A 90 -1.58 2.35 2.30
N ALA A 91 -0.59 2.99 1.67
CA ALA A 91 0.58 3.52 2.35
C ALA A 91 0.21 4.59 3.39
N LEU A 92 -0.74 5.47 3.06
CA LEU A 92 -1.23 6.50 3.97
C LEU A 92 -1.88 5.91 5.22
N ARG A 93 -2.74 4.90 5.05
CA ARG A 93 -3.38 4.20 6.17
C ARG A 93 -2.35 3.57 7.10
N ASP A 94 -1.38 2.85 6.56
CA ASP A 94 -0.33 2.21 7.36
C ASP A 94 0.55 3.23 8.09
N LEU A 95 0.93 4.34 7.45
CA LEU A 95 1.69 5.39 8.12
C LEU A 95 0.89 6.10 9.22
N THR A 96 -0.40 6.25 9.03
CA THR A 96 -1.28 6.80 10.08
C THR A 96 -1.31 5.88 11.29
N GLU A 97 -1.44 4.57 11.07
CA GLU A 97 -1.36 3.58 12.15
C GLU A 97 0.03 3.55 12.82
N ALA A 98 1.11 3.63 12.04
CA ALA A 98 2.46 3.71 12.59
C ALA A 98 2.64 4.92 13.52
N VAL A 99 2.14 6.08 13.12
CA VAL A 99 2.16 7.30 13.95
C VAL A 99 1.27 7.16 15.18
N ARG A 100 0.11 6.52 15.05
CA ARG A 100 -0.80 6.27 16.20
C ARG A 100 -0.14 5.40 17.26
N VAL A 101 0.60 4.38 16.84
CA VAL A 101 1.31 3.45 17.75
C VAL A 101 2.57 4.11 18.34
N ALA A 102 3.27 4.93 17.56
CA ALA A 102 4.51 5.56 17.97
C ALA A 102 4.46 7.10 17.75
N PRO A 103 3.64 7.84 18.52
CA PRO A 103 3.43 9.28 18.31
C PRO A 103 4.68 10.12 18.54
N GLN A 104 5.64 9.62 19.30
CA GLN A 104 6.91 10.32 19.55
C GLN A 104 7.92 10.21 18.41
N ASN A 105 7.66 9.34 17.42
CA ASN A 105 8.57 9.12 16.32
C ASN A 105 8.42 10.21 15.26
N ARG A 106 9.29 11.23 15.33
CA ARG A 106 9.31 12.38 14.42
C ARG A 106 9.54 11.99 12.96
N GLU A 107 10.26 10.89 12.72
CA GLU A 107 10.53 10.43 11.37
C GLU A 107 9.26 9.92 10.67
N LEU A 108 8.42 9.18 11.40
CA LEU A 108 7.12 8.72 10.87
C LEU A 108 6.21 9.89 10.53
N HIS A 109 6.19 10.94 11.36
CA HIS A 109 5.43 12.17 11.08
C HIS A 109 5.90 12.86 9.80
N LYS A 110 7.22 12.97 9.60
CA LYS A 110 7.78 13.57 8.37
C LYS A 110 7.38 12.77 7.13
N ILE A 111 7.50 11.44 7.19
CA ILE A 111 7.14 10.56 6.07
C ILE A 111 5.64 10.64 5.77
N LEU A 112 4.80 10.66 6.80
CA LEU A 112 3.36 10.82 6.64
C LEU A 112 2.99 12.16 5.97
N LEU A 113 3.64 13.24 6.40
CA LEU A 113 3.42 14.56 5.81
C LEU A 113 3.87 14.62 4.35
N SER A 114 5.04 14.08 4.04
CA SER A 114 5.57 13.99 2.67
C SER A 114 4.61 13.23 1.75
N LEU A 115 4.09 12.09 2.20
CA LEU A 115 3.12 11.31 1.43
C LEU A 115 1.81 12.07 1.18
N LYS A 116 1.30 12.79 2.19
CA LYS A 116 0.10 13.64 2.04
C LYS A 116 0.29 14.75 1.01
N LEU A 117 1.47 15.36 0.98
CA LEU A 117 1.80 16.38 -0.02
C LEU A 117 1.87 15.78 -1.42
N GLU A 118 2.55 14.65 -1.59
CA GLU A 118 2.61 13.92 -2.86
C GLU A 118 1.21 13.58 -3.40
N MET A 119 0.33 13.09 -2.53
CA MET A 119 -1.06 12.77 -2.92
C MET A 119 -1.84 14.01 -3.36
N LYS A 120 -1.67 15.15 -2.67
CA LYS A 120 -2.30 16.42 -3.06
C LYS A 120 -1.83 16.91 -4.42
N GLU A 121 -0.53 16.82 -4.69
CA GLU A 121 0.02 17.22 -5.99
C GLU A 121 -0.47 16.32 -7.11
N LYS A 122 -0.51 15.01 -6.90
CA LYS A 122 -1.09 14.07 -7.87
C LYS A 122 -2.58 14.32 -8.12
N ALA A 123 -3.34 14.67 -7.09
CA ALA A 123 -4.75 15.01 -7.23
C ALA A 123 -4.95 16.31 -8.05
N LYS A 124 -4.11 17.33 -7.85
CA LYS A 124 -4.12 18.55 -8.66
C LYS A 124 -3.83 18.28 -10.13
N LEU A 125 -2.77 17.53 -10.41
CA LEU A 125 -2.39 17.14 -11.79
C LEU A 125 -3.49 16.30 -12.46
N GLY A 126 -4.13 15.39 -11.72
CA GLY A 126 -5.26 14.59 -12.22
C GLY A 126 -6.50 15.40 -12.52
N PHE A 127 -6.75 16.50 -11.80
CA PHE A 127 -7.83 17.43 -12.04
C PHE A 127 -7.57 18.29 -13.29
N GLU A 128 -6.38 18.83 -13.45
CA GLU A 128 -6.01 19.64 -14.63
C GLU A 128 -6.10 18.84 -15.94
N VAL A 129 -5.77 17.55 -15.92
CA VAL A 129 -5.86 16.68 -17.10
C VAL A 129 -7.31 16.36 -17.47
N LYS A 130 -8.22 16.32 -16.50
CA LYS A 130 -9.66 16.10 -16.78
C LYS A 130 -10.32 17.32 -17.42
N ASP A 131 -10.00 18.51 -16.97
CA ASP A 131 -10.55 19.74 -17.55
C ASP A 131 -10.08 19.97 -19.01
N SER A 132 -8.87 19.53 -19.34
CA SER A 132 -8.34 19.62 -20.70
C SER A 132 -8.98 18.65 -21.69
N ARG A 133 -9.64 17.59 -21.21
CA ARG A 133 -10.31 16.60 -22.06
C ARG A 133 -11.79 16.87 -22.27
N ASP A 134 -12.44 17.62 -21.39
CA ASP A 134 -13.87 17.91 -21.47
C ASP A 134 -14.21 19.03 -22.42
N SER A 135 -13.24 19.81 -22.88
CA SER A 135 -13.50 20.91 -23.82
C SER A 135 -13.60 20.48 -25.29
N SER A 136 -13.47 19.20 -25.62
CA SER A 136 -13.55 18.73 -27.00
C SER A 136 -14.68 17.74 -27.31
N SER A 137 -15.57 17.45 -26.36
CA SER A 137 -16.71 16.59 -26.59
C SER A 137 -18.05 17.27 -26.26
N GLY A 138 -18.15 18.53 -26.65
CA GLY A 138 -19.39 19.28 -26.53
C GLY A 138 -20.26 19.17 -27.76
N ILE A 139 -20.71 17.99 -28.13
CA ILE A 139 -21.82 17.85 -29.04
C ILE A 139 -22.70 16.72 -28.57
N CYS A 140 -23.62 17.03 -27.72
CA CYS A 140 -24.81 16.24 -27.62
C CYS A 140 -25.65 16.53 -28.87
N SER A 141 -25.69 15.62 -29.78
CA SER A 141 -26.76 15.60 -30.76
C SER A 141 -28.04 15.30 -30.02
N SER A 142 -28.88 16.27 -29.94
CA SER A 142 -30.26 16.10 -29.57
C SER A 142 -30.90 15.10 -30.49
N GLY A 143 -31.09 13.91 -30.03
CA GLY A 143 -31.96 12.93 -30.64
C GLY A 143 -33.39 13.39 -30.35
N GLU A 144 -33.99 14.02 -31.31
CA GLU A 144 -35.42 14.26 -31.29
C GLU A 144 -36.12 12.92 -31.37
N GLY A 145 -36.67 12.51 -30.28
CA GLY A 145 -37.70 11.52 -30.23
C GLY A 145 -39.03 12.24 -30.39
N SER A 146 -39.45 12.48 -31.58
CA SER A 146 -40.86 12.72 -31.87
C SER A 146 -41.55 11.36 -31.80
N THR A 147 -42.33 11.07 -30.83
CA THR A 147 -43.74 11.27 -30.68
C THR A 147 -44.55 10.90 -31.86
N MET A 148 -45.59 10.60 -31.69
CA MET A 148 -46.80 10.51 -32.48
C MET A 148 -47.34 9.15 -32.37
N ASP A 149 -48.33 9.18 -31.85
CA ASP A 149 -49.68 9.51 -32.17
C ASP A 149 -50.44 8.29 -32.38
N GLU A 150 -51.41 8.41 -31.73
CA GLU A 150 -52.72 8.64 -32.31
C GLU A 150 -53.22 7.39 -32.88
N ASP A 151 -54.20 7.18 -32.68
CA ASP A 151 -55.54 7.52 -32.84
C ASP A 151 -56.37 6.29 -32.75
N GLN A 152 -57.32 6.47 -32.05
CA GLN A 152 -58.64 6.73 -32.57
C GLN A 152 -59.27 5.52 -33.09
N GLU A 153 -60.18 5.46 -32.65
CA GLU A 153 -61.61 5.60 -32.90
C GLU A 153 -62.23 4.26 -32.95
N GLY A 154 -63.20 4.14 -32.36
CA GLY A 154 -64.43 4.83 -32.35
C GLY A 154 -65.52 3.97 -32.84
N SER A 155 -66.49 4.13 -32.23
CA SER A 155 -67.82 4.10 -32.75
C SER A 155 -68.38 2.79 -33.30
N ASN A 156 -69.22 2.41 -32.65
CA ASN A 156 -70.56 2.02 -32.88
C ASN A 156 -71.04 0.86 -32.14
#